data_ec2e57daad7f9c7d58c8f1a238385e7a
#
_entry.id   ec2e57daad7f9c7d58c8f1a238385e7a
#
_cell.length_a   1.000
_cell.length_b   1.000
_cell.length_c   1.000
_cell.angle_alpha   90.00
_cell.angle_beta   90.00
_cell.angle_gamma   90.00
#
_symmetry.space_group_name_H-M   'P 1'
#
loop_
_entity.id
_entity.type
_entity.pdbx_description
1 polymer ?
#
loop_
_entity_poly.entity_id
_entity_poly.type
_entity_poly.pdbx_seq_one_letter_code
_entity_poly.pdbx_strand_id
1 'polypeptide(L)'
;PTGTFAGKGADYARNAVRMEQRLEFAMEGHRFFDLVRWGIAEKVLNKYAAEEAVQGTEPSGRKFNKRSYMAGKVFASKNLYFPLPQDEILNSQKNGQPTLKQNTGY
;
A
#
# COMPACT_ATOMS: atom_id res chain seq x y z
N PRO A 1 -2.57 -27.81 10.76
CA PRO A 1 -1.44 -28.62 11.22
C PRO A 1 -0.70 -27.86 12.31
N THR A 2 -0.82 -28.34 13.52
CA THR A 2 -0.32 -27.70 14.75
C THR A 2 1.22 -27.59 14.84
N GLY A 3 1.96 -28.19 13.92
CA GLY A 3 3.43 -28.18 13.91
C GLY A 3 4.09 -27.12 13.02
N THR A 4 3.30 -26.37 12.23
CA THR A 4 3.85 -25.52 11.16
C THR A 4 4.64 -24.30 11.67
N PHE A 5 4.38 -23.84 12.88
CA PHE A 5 5.02 -22.66 13.46
C PHE A 5 6.06 -22.97 14.53
N ALA A 6 6.08 -24.23 15.03
CA ALA A 6 7.01 -24.62 16.08
C ALA A 6 8.46 -24.46 15.60
N GLY A 7 9.28 -23.77 16.38
CA GLY A 7 10.71 -23.56 16.10
C GLY A 7 11.04 -22.54 15.00
N LYS A 8 10.06 -21.91 14.35
CA LYS A 8 10.32 -20.96 13.25
C LYS A 8 10.40 -19.48 13.67
N GLY A 9 10.15 -19.18 14.93
CA GLY A 9 10.28 -17.84 15.49
C GLY A 9 9.11 -16.89 15.20
N ALA A 10 9.11 -15.75 15.91
CA ALA A 10 8.03 -14.77 15.89
C ALA A 10 7.84 -14.09 14.51
N ASP A 11 8.91 -13.84 13.77
CA ASP A 11 8.84 -13.20 12.45
C ASP A 11 8.16 -14.09 11.42
N TYR A 12 8.44 -15.37 11.46
CA TYR A 12 7.75 -16.34 10.60
C TYR A 12 6.24 -16.38 10.92
N ALA A 13 5.90 -16.46 12.20
CA ALA A 13 4.50 -16.48 12.64
C ALA A 13 3.77 -15.18 12.22
N ARG A 14 4.41 -14.02 12.40
CA ARG A 14 3.86 -12.72 11.98
C ARG A 14 3.62 -12.67 10.47
N ASN A 15 4.57 -13.14 9.67
CA ASN A 15 4.44 -13.15 8.21
C ASN A 15 3.36 -14.13 7.75
N ALA A 16 3.19 -15.26 8.41
CA ALA A 16 2.12 -16.21 8.12
C ALA A 16 0.74 -15.61 8.42
N VAL A 17 0.57 -14.95 9.58
CA VAL A 17 -0.69 -14.24 9.90
C VAL A 17 -0.99 -13.14 8.89
N ARG A 18 0.00 -12.35 8.50
CA ARG A 18 -0.16 -11.30 7.48
C ARG A 18 -0.53 -11.86 6.11
N MET A 19 -0.01 -13.03 5.76
CA MET A 19 -0.38 -13.72 4.52
C MET A 19 -1.82 -14.23 4.59
N GLU A 20 -2.21 -14.83 5.71
CA GLU A 20 -3.58 -15.30 5.93
C GLU A 20 -4.58 -14.14 5.83
N GLN A 21 -4.31 -13.02 6.51
CA GLN A 21 -5.14 -11.82 6.38
C GLN A 21 -5.25 -11.32 4.92
N ARG A 22 -4.16 -11.41 4.16
CA ARG A 22 -4.19 -11.04 2.74
C ARG A 22 -5.10 -11.94 1.92
N LEU A 23 -5.14 -13.23 2.21
CA LEU A 23 -5.97 -14.21 1.49
C LEU A 23 -7.43 -14.10 1.90
N GLU A 24 -7.70 -14.03 3.20
CA GLU A 24 -9.07 -13.98 3.75
C GLU A 24 -9.78 -12.68 3.39
N PHE A 25 -9.10 -11.54 3.48
CA PHE A 25 -9.68 -10.22 3.20
C PHE A 25 -9.36 -9.71 1.78
N ALA A 26 -9.07 -10.61 0.85
CA ALA A 26 -8.90 -10.26 -0.55
C ALA A 26 -10.18 -9.63 -1.10
N MET A 27 -10.05 -8.53 -1.85
CA MET A 27 -11.15 -7.77 -2.46
C MET A 27 -12.05 -7.00 -1.48
N GLU A 28 -11.78 -7.01 -0.18
CA GLU A 28 -12.57 -6.29 0.84
C GLU A 28 -12.03 -4.88 1.17
N GLY A 29 -11.00 -4.41 0.48
CA GLY A 29 -10.44 -3.07 0.65
C GLY A 29 -9.53 -2.87 1.87
N HIS A 30 -9.31 -3.89 2.70
CA HIS A 30 -8.52 -3.79 3.94
C HIS A 30 -7.01 -3.69 3.70
N ARG A 31 -6.51 -4.20 2.58
CA ARG A 31 -5.07 -4.40 2.34
C ARG A 31 -4.22 -3.15 2.49
N PHE A 32 -4.69 -2.02 1.97
CA PHE A 32 -3.95 -0.76 2.08
C PHE A 32 -3.78 -0.33 3.53
N PHE A 33 -4.86 -0.33 4.29
CA PHE A 33 -4.84 0.07 5.70
C PHE A 33 -3.98 -0.85 6.56
N ASP A 34 -3.97 -2.15 6.27
CA ASP A 34 -3.09 -3.10 6.94
C ASP A 34 -1.62 -2.80 6.66
N LEU A 35 -1.25 -2.54 5.41
CA LEU A 35 0.11 -2.19 5.03
C LEU A 35 0.58 -0.90 5.71
N VAL A 36 -0.29 0.10 5.78
CA VAL A 36 -0.02 1.37 6.49
C VAL A 36 0.17 1.12 7.98
N ARG A 37 -0.76 0.41 8.62
CA ARG A 37 -0.68 0.08 10.05
C ARG A 37 0.57 -0.73 10.42
N TRP A 38 1.03 -1.60 9.52
CA TRP A 38 2.26 -2.37 9.71
C TRP A 38 3.54 -1.60 9.37
N GLY A 39 3.43 -0.38 8.84
CA GLY A 39 4.57 0.45 8.45
C GLY A 39 5.35 -0.07 7.24
N ILE A 40 4.73 -0.88 6.39
CA ILE A 40 5.38 -1.51 5.23
C ILE A 40 4.75 -1.13 3.89
N ALA A 41 3.82 -0.17 3.87
CA ALA A 41 3.08 0.21 2.66
C ALA A 41 4.03 0.67 1.54
N GLU A 42 4.95 1.58 1.82
CA GLU A 42 5.90 2.11 0.84
C GLU A 42 6.73 0.98 0.20
N LYS A 43 7.32 0.11 1.02
CA LYS A 43 8.13 -1.01 0.54
C LYS A 43 7.34 -1.98 -0.33
N VAL A 44 6.15 -2.38 0.13
CA VAL A 44 5.33 -3.38 -0.56
C VAL A 44 4.73 -2.84 -1.84
N LEU A 45 4.21 -1.60 -1.82
CA LEU A 45 3.57 -1.01 -2.99
C LEU A 45 4.57 -0.63 -4.07
N ASN A 46 5.75 -0.12 -3.70
CA ASN A 46 6.81 0.16 -4.67
C ASN A 46 7.38 -1.10 -5.30
N LYS A 47 7.55 -2.17 -4.50
CA LYS A 47 7.93 -3.48 -5.05
C LYS A 47 6.88 -3.98 -6.04
N TYR A 48 5.61 -3.93 -5.69
CA TYR A 48 4.52 -4.33 -6.57
C TYR A 48 4.51 -3.51 -7.86
N ALA A 49 4.64 -2.18 -7.77
CA ALA A 49 4.68 -1.31 -8.94
C ALA A 49 5.84 -1.65 -9.89
N ALA A 50 7.03 -1.92 -9.33
CA ALA A 50 8.19 -2.32 -10.12
C ALA A 50 8.00 -3.69 -10.81
N GLU A 51 7.43 -4.67 -10.10
CA GLU A 51 7.15 -6.01 -10.64
C GLU A 51 6.08 -5.97 -11.74
N GLU A 52 5.05 -5.15 -11.58
CA GLU A 52 3.96 -5.01 -12.58
C GLU A 52 4.35 -4.14 -13.78
N ALA A 53 5.35 -3.28 -13.65
CA ALA A 53 5.82 -2.42 -14.74
C ALA A 53 6.59 -3.20 -15.82
N VAL A 54 7.16 -4.36 -15.48
CA VAL A 54 7.98 -5.13 -16.40
C VAL A 54 7.14 -6.03 -17.30
N GLN A 55 7.72 -6.37 -18.46
CA GLN A 55 7.12 -7.32 -19.39
C GLN A 55 7.12 -8.73 -18.80
N GLY A 56 5.98 -9.39 -18.84
CA GLY A 56 5.85 -10.80 -18.49
C GLY A 56 6.06 -11.70 -19.70
N THR A 57 6.36 -12.97 -19.41
CA THR A 57 6.43 -14.03 -20.42
C THR A 57 5.59 -15.21 -19.96
N GLU A 58 4.68 -15.68 -20.80
CA GLU A 58 3.90 -16.89 -20.53
C GLU A 58 4.76 -18.16 -20.68
N PRO A 59 4.36 -19.30 -20.13
CA PRO A 59 5.04 -20.58 -20.33
C PRO A 59 5.19 -20.96 -21.82
N SER A 60 4.31 -20.47 -22.68
CA SER A 60 4.35 -20.60 -24.14
C SER A 60 5.45 -19.77 -24.81
N GLY A 61 6.16 -18.92 -24.06
CA GLY A 61 7.14 -17.97 -24.59
C GLY A 61 6.54 -16.67 -25.11
N ARG A 62 5.21 -16.52 -25.12
CA ARG A 62 4.53 -15.28 -25.51
C ARG A 62 4.82 -14.18 -24.49
N LYS A 63 5.25 -13.03 -24.98
CA LYS A 63 5.46 -11.83 -24.17
C LYS A 63 4.16 -11.04 -24.06
N PHE A 64 3.91 -10.49 -22.88
CA PHE A 64 2.77 -9.59 -22.64
C PHE A 64 3.21 -8.41 -21.79
N ASN A 65 2.62 -7.26 -22.03
CA ASN A 65 2.80 -6.10 -21.17
C ASN A 65 1.90 -6.28 -19.95
N LYS A 66 2.51 -6.37 -18.78
CA LYS A 66 1.77 -6.29 -17.53
C LYS A 66 1.12 -4.90 -17.41
N ARG A 67 1.31 -4.21 -16.33
CA ARG A 67 0.72 -2.89 -16.12
C ARG A 67 1.75 -1.80 -16.40
N SER A 68 2.08 -1.58 -17.68
CA SER A 68 3.12 -0.62 -18.09
C SER A 68 2.89 0.80 -17.55
N TYR A 69 1.62 1.19 -17.29
CA TYR A 69 1.30 2.46 -16.66
C TYR A 69 1.82 2.59 -15.21
N MET A 70 2.24 1.49 -14.59
CA MET A 70 2.87 1.49 -13.27
C MET A 70 4.35 1.90 -13.32
N ALA A 71 4.95 1.92 -14.51
CA ALA A 71 6.35 2.32 -14.67
C ALA A 71 6.58 3.75 -14.14
N GLY A 72 7.60 3.90 -13.30
CA GLY A 72 7.94 5.18 -12.67
C GLY A 72 6.97 5.68 -11.60
N LYS A 73 5.92 4.92 -11.27
CA LYS A 73 5.03 5.25 -10.16
C LYS A 73 5.71 4.90 -8.85
N VAL A 74 5.78 5.90 -7.96
CA VAL A 74 6.39 5.75 -6.64
C VAL A 74 5.37 6.12 -5.59
N PHE A 75 5.14 5.20 -4.67
CA PHE A 75 4.41 5.45 -3.45
C PHE A 75 5.38 6.06 -2.42
N ALA A 76 5.10 7.26 -1.97
CA ALA A 76 5.91 7.99 -1.00
C ALA A 76 5.14 8.19 0.31
N SER A 77 5.84 8.65 1.35
CA SER A 77 5.25 8.88 2.69
C SER A 77 4.02 9.78 2.68
N LYS A 78 3.97 10.77 1.78
CA LYS A 78 2.76 11.61 1.62
C LYS A 78 1.51 10.80 1.27
N ASN A 79 1.65 9.71 0.53
CA ASN A 79 0.53 8.87 0.08
C ASN A 79 -0.06 7.98 1.20
N LEU A 80 0.51 8.01 2.40
CA LEU A 80 -0.07 7.37 3.59
C LEU A 80 -1.35 8.06 4.06
N TYR A 81 -1.52 9.33 3.70
CA TYR A 81 -2.67 10.16 4.06
C TYR A 81 -3.35 10.69 2.81
N PHE A 82 -4.63 10.95 2.90
CA PHE A 82 -5.35 11.66 1.85
C PHE A 82 -5.14 13.17 2.01
N PRO A 83 -5.12 13.93 0.89
CA PRO A 83 -5.16 15.38 0.97
C PRO A 83 -6.48 15.84 1.60
N LEU A 84 -6.43 16.90 2.39
CA LEU A 84 -7.64 17.55 2.87
C LEU A 84 -8.30 18.29 1.70
N PRO A 85 -9.62 18.18 1.51
CA PRO A 85 -10.34 18.99 0.53
C PRO A 85 -10.09 20.48 0.76
N GLN A 86 -9.87 21.22 -0.30
CA GLN A 86 -9.60 22.67 -0.21
C GLN A 86 -10.76 23.43 0.46
N ASP A 87 -11.97 23.00 0.21
CA ASP A 87 -13.17 23.61 0.82
C ASP A 87 -13.17 23.46 2.34
N GLU A 88 -12.72 22.32 2.86
CA GLU A 88 -12.61 22.12 4.31
C GLU A 88 -11.56 23.05 4.94
N ILE A 89 -10.45 23.26 4.25
CA ILE A 89 -9.41 24.19 4.69
C ILE A 89 -9.97 25.61 4.70
N LEU A 90 -10.66 26.02 3.64
CA LEU A 90 -11.26 27.35 3.54
C LEU A 90 -12.39 27.56 4.58
N ASN A 91 -13.22 26.56 4.80
CA ASN A 91 -14.31 26.62 5.77
C ASN A 91 -13.82 26.59 7.24
N SER A 92 -12.58 26.19 7.48
CA SER A 92 -11.99 26.13 8.83
C SER A 92 -11.53 27.49 9.36
N GLN A 93 -11.84 28.60 8.68
CA GLN A 93 -11.32 29.92 9.04
C GLN A 93 -11.76 30.38 10.42
N LYS A 94 -10.81 30.90 11.19
CA LYS A 94 -11.03 31.63 12.42
C LYS A 94 -10.25 32.95 12.34
N ASN A 95 -10.94 34.06 12.54
CA ASN A 95 -10.35 35.40 12.41
C ASN A 95 -9.68 35.63 11.03
N GLY A 96 -10.28 35.14 9.96
CA GLY A 96 -9.77 35.31 8.59
C GLY A 96 -8.59 34.42 8.20
N GLN A 97 -8.19 33.47 9.06
CA GLN A 97 -7.10 32.54 8.78
C GLN A 97 -7.57 31.08 8.87
N PRO A 98 -7.18 30.19 7.92
CA PRO A 98 -7.48 28.79 8.02
C PRO A 98 -6.87 28.16 9.26
N THR A 99 -7.62 27.36 10.01
CA THR A 99 -7.12 26.60 11.16
C THR A 99 -6.62 25.22 10.75
N LEU A 100 -7.19 24.65 9.68
CA LEU A 100 -6.70 23.40 9.08
C LEU A 100 -5.56 23.70 8.11
N LYS A 101 -4.54 22.86 8.16
CA LYS A 101 -3.41 22.88 7.22
C LYS A 101 -3.42 21.60 6.41
N GLN A 102 -3.02 21.72 5.15
CA GLN A 102 -2.86 20.55 4.28
C GLN A 102 -1.83 19.56 4.83
N ASN A 103 -2.05 18.29 4.57
CA ASN A 103 -1.08 17.23 4.89
C ASN A 103 0.22 17.46 4.13
N THR A 104 1.35 17.14 4.78
CA THR A 104 2.68 17.35 4.22
C THR A 104 2.83 16.65 2.87
N GLY A 105 3.28 17.41 1.87
CA GLY A 105 3.53 16.89 0.52
C GLY A 105 2.40 17.08 -0.49
N TYR A 106 1.29 17.73 -0.07
CA TYR A 106 0.18 18.11 -0.94
C TYR A 106 0.08 19.63 -1.09
#